data_77272a81b257b2d139c1095cb8aba800
#
_entry.id   77272a81b257b2d139c1095cb8aba800
#
_cell.length_a   1.000
_cell.length_b   1.000
_cell.length_c   1.000
_cell.angle_alpha   90.00
_cell.angle_beta   90.00
_cell.angle_gamma   90.00
#
_symmetry.space_group_name_H-M   'P 1'
#
loop_
_entity.id
_entity.type
_entity.pdbx_description
1 polymer ?
#
loop_
_entity_poly.entity_id
_entity_poly.type
_entity_poly.pdbx_seq_one_letter_code
_entity_poly.pdbx_strand_id
1 'polypeptide(L)'
;MFKEYDEETLKKLQRTELEILKDFLWICEQYDLTYFSFAGTAIGALRHKGFIPWDDDIDVCLPRKDYEAFIRAAKKEFPDKYTVMNAEENENYPLTTTRWMLKGTSFREEALKDIDCELGVFLDIYPFDNVSDDEKEYKKQAWDAWFWSKILILRCIREPVILGTGFRVSAVKAACRAGHWFLKTFGFSKKK
;
A
#
# COMPACT_ATOMS: atom_id res chain seq x y z
N MET A 1 -16.79 -0.95 13.98
CA MET A 1 -16.43 -2.36 14.21
C MET A 1 -16.07 -2.88 12.83
N PHE A 2 -14.81 -3.23 12.58
CA PHE A 2 -14.42 -3.82 11.32
C PHE A 2 -15.09 -5.19 11.23
N LYS A 3 -15.62 -5.53 10.05
CA LYS A 3 -16.28 -6.82 9.83
C LYS A 3 -15.16 -7.85 9.66
N GLU A 4 -15.06 -8.78 10.60
CA GLU A 4 -14.16 -9.92 10.46
C GLU A 4 -14.63 -10.81 9.29
N TYR A 5 -13.68 -11.34 8.54
CA TYR A 5 -13.96 -12.36 7.53
C TYR A 5 -14.42 -13.65 8.21
N ASP A 6 -15.32 -14.38 7.57
CA ASP A 6 -15.52 -15.78 7.92
C ASP A 6 -14.25 -16.58 7.54
N GLU A 7 -14.05 -17.70 8.20
CA GLU A 7 -12.82 -18.50 8.07
C GLU A 7 -12.59 -19.00 6.64
N GLU A 8 -13.65 -19.32 5.91
CA GLU A 8 -13.55 -19.81 4.53
C GLU A 8 -13.11 -18.70 3.58
N THR A 9 -13.71 -17.52 3.71
CA THR A 9 -13.35 -16.33 2.93
C THR A 9 -11.89 -15.91 3.19
N LEU A 10 -11.46 -15.88 4.45
CA LEU A 10 -10.08 -15.55 4.81
C LEU A 10 -9.09 -16.55 4.21
N LYS A 11 -9.36 -17.86 4.34
CA LYS A 11 -8.49 -18.89 3.74
C LYS A 11 -8.43 -18.82 2.22
N LYS A 12 -9.53 -18.44 1.56
CA LYS A 12 -9.53 -18.24 0.11
C LYS A 12 -8.70 -17.03 -0.28
N LEU A 13 -8.82 -15.93 0.46
CA LEU A 13 -7.99 -14.73 0.26
C LEU A 13 -6.52 -15.07 0.42
N GLN A 14 -6.10 -15.64 1.55
CA GLN A 14 -4.72 -16.04 1.83
C GLN A 14 -4.14 -16.97 0.75
N ARG A 15 -4.94 -17.92 0.22
CA ARG A 15 -4.50 -18.77 -0.90
C ARG A 15 -4.27 -17.98 -2.18
N THR A 16 -5.14 -17.01 -2.48
CA THR A 16 -5.00 -16.16 -3.66
C THR A 16 -3.75 -15.30 -3.56
N GLU A 17 -3.49 -14.73 -2.40
CA GLU A 17 -2.27 -13.94 -2.14
C GLU A 17 -1.00 -14.78 -2.24
N LEU A 18 -1.02 -16.03 -1.78
CA LEU A 18 0.11 -16.96 -1.98
C LEU A 18 0.41 -17.22 -3.46
N GLU A 19 -0.61 -17.26 -4.33
CA GLU A 19 -0.37 -17.39 -5.78
C GLU A 19 0.26 -16.11 -6.35
N ILE A 20 -0.15 -14.93 -5.86
CA ILE A 20 0.49 -13.66 -6.24
C ILE A 20 1.96 -13.64 -5.76
N LEU A 21 2.20 -14.07 -4.51
CA LEU A 21 3.54 -14.17 -3.96
C LEU A 21 4.45 -15.10 -4.78
N LYS A 22 3.95 -16.23 -5.27
CA LYS A 22 4.74 -17.13 -6.13
C LYS A 22 5.20 -16.45 -7.41
N ASP A 23 4.33 -15.71 -8.06
CA ASP A 23 4.68 -14.95 -9.27
C ASP A 23 5.64 -13.79 -8.95
N PHE A 24 5.49 -13.15 -7.79
CA PHE A 24 6.43 -12.15 -7.28
C PHE A 24 7.84 -12.78 -7.10
N LEU A 25 7.92 -13.92 -6.43
CA LEU A 25 9.17 -14.63 -6.20
C LEU A 25 9.83 -15.05 -7.52
N TRP A 26 9.03 -15.50 -8.48
CA TRP A 26 9.53 -15.82 -9.81
C TRP A 26 10.17 -14.60 -10.50
N ILE A 27 9.54 -13.42 -10.45
CA ILE A 27 10.16 -12.19 -10.99
C ILE A 27 11.47 -11.90 -10.25
N CYS A 28 11.46 -11.95 -8.92
CA CYS A 28 12.64 -11.65 -8.12
C CYS A 28 13.82 -12.59 -8.48
N GLU A 29 13.55 -13.86 -8.69
CA GLU A 29 14.55 -14.84 -9.10
C GLU A 29 15.07 -14.59 -10.53
N GLN A 30 14.15 -14.32 -11.49
CA GLN A 30 14.55 -14.09 -12.90
C GLN A 30 15.38 -12.81 -13.09
N TYR A 31 15.16 -11.81 -12.25
CA TYR A 31 15.81 -10.50 -12.36
C TYR A 31 16.86 -10.23 -11.29
N ASP A 32 17.20 -11.24 -10.47
CA ASP A 32 18.18 -11.18 -9.37
C ASP A 32 17.89 -9.99 -8.43
N LEU A 33 16.63 -9.90 -7.97
CA LEU A 33 16.17 -8.82 -7.10
C LEU A 33 16.23 -9.21 -5.62
N THR A 34 16.74 -8.32 -4.79
CA THR A 34 16.73 -8.47 -3.34
C THR A 34 15.36 -8.06 -2.80
N TYR A 35 14.77 -8.93 -1.97
CA TYR A 35 13.50 -8.68 -1.30
C TYR A 35 13.50 -9.24 0.12
N PHE A 36 12.57 -8.76 0.94
CA PHE A 36 12.35 -9.24 2.29
C PHE A 36 10.85 -9.34 2.57
N SER A 37 10.44 -10.32 3.39
CA SER A 37 9.12 -10.27 4.01
C SER A 37 9.08 -9.14 5.04
N PHE A 38 7.94 -8.46 5.15
CA PHE A 38 7.82 -7.26 5.97
C PHE A 38 6.63 -7.38 6.94
N ALA A 39 6.61 -6.54 7.98
CA ALA A 39 5.50 -6.38 8.92
C ALA A 39 4.86 -7.70 9.41
N GLY A 40 3.53 -7.85 9.23
CA GLY A 40 2.75 -9.04 9.62
C GLY A 40 3.26 -10.31 8.97
N THR A 41 3.59 -10.25 7.69
CA THR A 41 4.12 -11.39 6.93
C THR A 41 5.41 -11.95 7.51
N ALA A 42 6.36 -11.10 7.92
CA ALA A 42 7.61 -11.53 8.57
C ALA A 42 7.34 -12.20 9.92
N ILE A 43 6.43 -11.65 10.72
CA ILE A 43 6.02 -12.21 12.00
C ILE A 43 5.34 -13.57 11.80
N GLY A 44 4.44 -13.66 10.84
CA GLY A 44 3.72 -14.88 10.47
C GLY A 44 4.68 -16.00 10.04
N ALA A 45 5.62 -15.69 9.14
CA ALA A 45 6.63 -16.65 8.69
C ALA A 45 7.46 -17.22 9.83
N LEU A 46 7.89 -16.38 10.78
CA LEU A 46 8.73 -16.81 11.91
C LEU A 46 7.93 -17.57 12.97
N ARG A 47 6.75 -17.09 13.36
CA ARG A 47 5.98 -17.62 14.50
C ARG A 47 4.99 -18.71 14.09
N HIS A 48 4.34 -18.57 12.94
CA HIS A 48 3.25 -19.42 12.49
C HIS A 48 3.62 -20.33 11.30
N LYS A 49 4.81 -20.14 10.74
CA LYS A 49 5.27 -20.84 9.51
C LYS A 49 4.37 -20.60 8.29
N GLY A 50 3.72 -19.46 8.28
CA GLY A 50 2.78 -19.00 7.28
C GLY A 50 2.16 -17.68 7.69
N PHE A 51 0.91 -17.43 7.33
CA PHE A 51 0.17 -16.26 7.80
C PHE A 51 -0.01 -16.25 9.32
N ILE A 52 -0.10 -15.06 9.89
CA ILE A 52 -0.79 -14.90 11.16
C ILE A 52 -2.24 -15.35 10.92
N PRO A 53 -2.87 -16.18 11.81
CA PRO A 53 -4.14 -16.84 11.50
C PRO A 53 -5.30 -15.93 11.09
N TRP A 54 -5.28 -14.66 11.47
CA TRP A 54 -6.31 -13.65 11.17
C TRP A 54 -5.84 -12.56 10.20
N ASP A 55 -4.65 -12.70 9.63
CA ASP A 55 -4.07 -11.73 8.68
C ASP A 55 -4.66 -11.90 7.28
N ASP A 56 -4.90 -10.79 6.60
CA ASP A 56 -5.59 -10.73 5.32
C ASP A 56 -4.77 -10.06 4.21
N ASP A 57 -3.43 -9.93 4.43
CA ASP A 57 -2.51 -9.37 3.46
C ASP A 57 -1.11 -10.01 3.51
N ILE A 58 -0.35 -9.82 2.43
CA ILE A 58 1.08 -10.13 2.35
C ILE A 58 1.86 -8.85 2.05
N ASP A 59 2.78 -8.53 2.96
CA ASP A 59 3.70 -7.40 2.85
C ASP A 59 5.10 -7.87 2.45
N VAL A 60 5.66 -7.26 1.41
CA VAL A 60 7.07 -7.42 1.02
C VAL A 60 7.75 -6.08 0.85
N CYS A 61 9.04 -6.04 1.03
CA CYS A 61 9.81 -4.82 0.78
C CYS A 61 11.06 -5.10 -0.05
N LEU A 62 11.43 -4.11 -0.87
CA LEU A 62 12.64 -4.16 -1.69
C LEU A 62 13.43 -2.85 -1.53
N PRO A 63 14.78 -2.91 -1.57
CA PRO A 63 15.59 -1.71 -1.75
C PRO A 63 15.12 -0.91 -2.97
N ARG A 64 15.18 0.41 -2.94
CA ARG A 64 14.64 1.31 -3.99
C ARG A 64 14.98 0.86 -5.42
N LYS A 65 16.23 0.51 -5.66
CA LYS A 65 16.71 0.05 -6.98
C LYS A 65 15.98 -1.21 -7.45
N ASP A 66 15.83 -2.18 -6.55
CA ASP A 66 15.19 -3.47 -6.86
C ASP A 66 13.67 -3.33 -6.94
N TYR A 67 13.07 -2.45 -6.12
CA TYR A 67 11.67 -2.06 -6.23
C TYR A 67 11.33 -1.49 -7.62
N GLU A 68 12.12 -0.54 -8.11
CA GLU A 68 11.90 0.04 -9.45
C GLU A 68 12.11 -1.00 -10.57
N ALA A 69 13.10 -1.88 -10.40
CA ALA A 69 13.33 -2.98 -11.33
C ALA A 69 12.16 -3.96 -11.32
N PHE A 70 11.61 -4.30 -10.15
CA PHE A 70 10.42 -5.13 -10.02
C PHE A 70 9.22 -4.52 -10.74
N ILE A 71 8.93 -3.22 -10.56
CA ILE A 71 7.80 -2.55 -11.22
C ILE A 71 7.90 -2.67 -12.75
N ARG A 72 9.11 -2.48 -13.31
CA ARG A 72 9.34 -2.64 -14.76
C ARG A 72 9.14 -4.08 -15.21
N ALA A 73 9.69 -5.05 -14.48
CA ALA A 73 9.59 -6.47 -14.78
C ALA A 73 8.15 -6.97 -14.67
N ALA A 74 7.42 -6.60 -13.61
CA ALA A 74 6.03 -6.99 -13.39
C ALA A 74 5.11 -6.56 -14.54
N LYS A 75 5.29 -5.34 -15.04
CA LYS A 75 4.55 -4.83 -16.21
C LYS A 75 4.89 -5.55 -17.51
N LYS A 76 6.12 -6.05 -17.64
CA LYS A 76 6.58 -6.76 -18.84
C LYS A 76 6.14 -8.22 -18.84
N GLU A 77 6.32 -8.91 -17.73
CA GLU A 77 6.15 -10.37 -17.64
C GLU A 77 4.68 -10.78 -17.43
N PHE A 78 3.91 -9.99 -16.70
CA PHE A 78 2.53 -10.33 -16.35
C PHE A 78 1.51 -9.22 -16.67
N PRO A 79 1.55 -8.59 -17.88
CA PRO A 79 0.69 -7.45 -18.22
C PRO A 79 -0.80 -7.81 -18.20
N ASP A 80 -1.15 -9.06 -18.52
CA ASP A 80 -2.54 -9.51 -18.60
C ASP A 80 -3.08 -10.04 -17.28
N LYS A 81 -2.21 -10.48 -16.37
CA LYS A 81 -2.59 -11.11 -15.10
C LYS A 81 -2.71 -10.11 -13.96
N TYR A 82 -1.84 -9.10 -13.92
CA TYR A 82 -1.76 -8.16 -12.81
C TYR A 82 -1.84 -6.70 -13.24
N THR A 83 -2.24 -5.86 -12.29
CA THR A 83 -2.17 -4.40 -12.38
C THR A 83 -1.19 -3.89 -11.32
N VAL A 84 -0.25 -3.04 -11.73
CA VAL A 84 0.59 -2.27 -10.81
C VAL A 84 -0.18 -1.02 -10.42
N MET A 85 -0.49 -0.87 -9.14
CA MET A 85 -1.22 0.27 -8.61
C MET A 85 -0.36 1.01 -7.59
N ASN A 86 0.03 2.23 -7.93
CA ASN A 86 0.76 3.13 -7.04
C ASN A 86 0.42 4.59 -7.38
N ALA A 87 0.99 5.52 -6.63
CA ALA A 87 0.71 6.93 -6.81
C ALA A 87 1.25 7.53 -8.12
N GLU A 88 2.19 6.85 -8.80
CA GLU A 88 2.73 7.27 -10.10
C GLU A 88 1.81 6.83 -11.24
N GLU A 89 1.25 5.62 -11.14
CA GLU A 89 0.38 5.03 -12.15
C GLU A 89 -1.06 5.55 -12.08
N ASN A 90 -1.54 5.89 -10.88
CA ASN A 90 -2.89 6.38 -10.66
C ASN A 90 -2.89 7.57 -9.70
N GLU A 91 -3.35 8.72 -10.18
CA GLU A 91 -3.38 9.94 -9.38
C GLU A 91 -4.39 9.92 -8.22
N ASN A 92 -5.36 9.01 -8.24
CA ASN A 92 -6.32 8.82 -7.16
C ASN A 92 -5.83 7.83 -6.09
N TYR A 93 -4.70 7.16 -6.30
CA TYR A 93 -4.16 6.21 -5.34
C TYR A 93 -3.45 6.94 -4.18
N PRO A 94 -3.87 6.70 -2.91
CA PRO A 94 -3.45 7.51 -1.77
C PRO A 94 -2.21 7.01 -1.03
N LEU A 95 -1.74 5.80 -1.34
CA LEU A 95 -0.65 5.17 -0.59
C LEU A 95 0.71 5.43 -1.25
N THR A 96 1.75 5.37 -0.44
CA THR A 96 3.14 5.50 -0.88
C THR A 96 3.77 4.15 -1.24
N THR A 97 3.03 3.06 -1.05
CA THR A 97 3.38 1.69 -1.44
C THR A 97 2.82 1.36 -2.83
N THR A 98 3.26 0.25 -3.39
CA THR A 98 2.66 -0.33 -4.59
C THR A 98 1.84 -1.54 -4.22
N ARG A 99 0.62 -1.63 -4.75
CA ARG A 99 -0.15 -2.88 -4.78
C ARG A 99 -0.01 -3.54 -6.13
N TRP A 100 0.46 -4.76 -6.12
CA TRP A 100 0.46 -5.61 -7.30
C TRP A 100 -0.77 -6.49 -7.26
N MET A 101 -1.79 -6.11 -8.02
CA MET A 101 -3.17 -6.60 -7.86
C MET A 101 -3.52 -7.61 -8.94
N LEU A 102 -4.17 -8.70 -8.54
CA LEU A 102 -4.71 -9.71 -9.45
C LEU A 102 -5.94 -9.16 -10.18
N LYS A 103 -5.87 -9.10 -11.50
CA LYS A 103 -6.98 -8.65 -12.35
C LYS A 103 -8.21 -9.56 -12.24
N GLY A 104 -9.40 -8.98 -12.37
CA GLY A 104 -10.66 -9.71 -12.29
C GLY A 104 -11.08 -10.06 -10.87
N THR A 105 -10.36 -9.61 -9.86
CA THR A 105 -10.74 -9.70 -8.45
C THR A 105 -11.21 -8.36 -7.91
N SER A 106 -11.93 -8.37 -6.81
CA SER A 106 -12.34 -7.16 -6.09
C SER A 106 -12.02 -7.31 -4.61
N PHE A 107 -11.20 -6.41 -4.09
CA PHE A 107 -10.88 -6.30 -2.68
C PHE A 107 -10.79 -4.83 -2.31
N ARG A 108 -11.65 -4.37 -1.39
CA ARG A 108 -11.75 -2.96 -1.03
C ARG A 108 -11.87 -2.79 0.47
N GLU A 109 -10.84 -2.26 1.05
CA GLU A 109 -10.80 -1.91 2.47
C GLU A 109 -11.72 -0.71 2.76
N GLU A 110 -12.26 -0.66 3.98
CA GLU A 110 -13.12 0.44 4.44
C GLU A 110 -12.43 1.81 4.33
N ALA A 111 -11.11 1.87 4.55
CA ALA A 111 -10.32 3.10 4.43
C ALA A 111 -10.24 3.64 2.99
N LEU A 112 -10.40 2.76 1.99
CA LEU A 112 -10.28 3.05 0.57
C LEU A 112 -11.61 2.95 -0.19
N LYS A 113 -12.74 2.86 0.52
CA LYS A 113 -14.05 2.62 -0.08
C LYS A 113 -14.50 3.69 -1.08
N ASP A 114 -14.14 4.95 -0.83
CA ASP A 114 -14.56 6.10 -1.62
C ASP A 114 -13.53 6.52 -2.68
N ILE A 115 -12.47 5.72 -2.89
CA ILE A 115 -11.44 6.03 -3.87
C ILE A 115 -11.90 5.60 -5.25
N ASP A 116 -11.72 6.49 -6.22
CA ASP A 116 -12.01 6.25 -7.64
C ASP A 116 -10.81 5.52 -8.31
N CYS A 117 -10.62 4.26 -7.92
CA CYS A 117 -9.72 3.33 -8.60
C CYS A 117 -10.19 1.89 -8.40
N GLU A 118 -9.86 1.01 -9.33
CA GLU A 118 -10.08 -0.42 -9.18
C GLU A 118 -9.11 -0.98 -8.13
N LEU A 119 -9.65 -1.75 -7.18
CA LEU A 119 -8.87 -2.43 -6.16
C LEU A 119 -9.22 -3.93 -6.19
N GLY A 120 -8.20 -4.75 -6.37
CA GLY A 120 -8.28 -6.21 -6.37
C GLY A 120 -7.47 -6.84 -5.25
N VAL A 121 -7.48 -8.16 -5.14
CA VAL A 121 -6.59 -8.91 -4.25
C VAL A 121 -5.15 -8.62 -4.65
N PHE A 122 -4.28 -8.34 -3.70
CA PHE A 122 -2.98 -7.73 -3.96
C PHE A 122 -1.85 -8.33 -3.12
N LEU A 123 -0.64 -8.00 -3.52
CA LEU A 123 0.58 -8.05 -2.72
C LEU A 123 1.01 -6.61 -2.45
N ASP A 124 1.19 -6.23 -1.18
CA ASP A 124 1.66 -4.89 -0.82
C ASP A 124 3.20 -4.83 -0.87
N ILE A 125 3.73 -3.91 -1.68
CA ILE A 125 5.16 -3.81 -1.98
C ILE A 125 5.70 -2.46 -1.51
N TYR A 126 6.60 -2.51 -0.53
CA TYR A 126 7.19 -1.35 0.11
C TYR A 126 8.55 -1.02 -0.48
N PRO A 127 8.78 0.20 -0.98
CA PRO A 127 10.12 0.65 -1.29
C PRO A 127 10.90 0.97 -0.03
N PHE A 128 12.11 0.44 0.11
CA PHE A 128 13.04 0.79 1.18
C PHE A 128 14.09 1.74 0.65
N ASP A 129 14.11 2.91 1.22
CA ASP A 129 15.06 3.97 0.90
C ASP A 129 16.20 4.03 1.91
N ASN A 130 17.37 4.44 1.46
CA ASN A 130 18.48 4.74 2.35
C ASN A 130 18.16 5.99 3.18
N VAL A 131 18.52 5.93 4.44
CA VAL A 131 18.43 7.07 5.35
C VAL A 131 19.82 7.56 5.70
N SER A 132 19.95 8.85 6.04
CA SER A 132 21.23 9.43 6.44
C SER A 132 21.65 8.92 7.83
N ASP A 133 22.93 8.68 8.01
CA ASP A 133 23.55 8.40 9.31
C ASP A 133 23.63 9.65 10.21
N ASP A 134 23.51 10.85 9.62
CA ASP A 134 23.39 12.11 10.38
C ASP A 134 21.98 12.24 10.97
N GLU A 135 21.91 12.36 12.29
CA GLU A 135 20.64 12.41 13.03
C GLU A 135 19.72 13.55 12.59
N LYS A 136 20.28 14.71 12.25
CA LYS A 136 19.52 15.89 11.83
C LYS A 136 18.92 15.69 10.44
N GLU A 137 19.70 15.15 9.52
CA GLU A 137 19.25 14.84 8.17
C GLU A 137 18.20 13.71 8.20
N TYR A 138 18.43 12.64 9.00
CA TYR A 138 17.46 11.57 9.21
C TYR A 138 16.10 12.10 9.71
N LYS A 139 16.12 12.96 10.74
CA LYS A 139 14.88 13.57 11.26
C LYS A 139 14.15 14.39 10.19
N LYS A 140 14.90 15.11 9.35
CA LYS A 140 14.32 15.85 8.23
C LYS A 140 13.71 14.93 7.20
N GLN A 141 14.42 13.87 6.76
CA GLN A 141 13.90 12.87 5.83
C GLN A 141 12.62 12.20 6.36
N ALA A 142 12.62 11.78 7.63
CA ALA A 142 11.46 11.18 8.27
C ALA A 142 10.27 12.14 8.33
N TRP A 143 10.51 13.42 8.63
CA TRP A 143 9.46 14.44 8.66
C TRP A 143 8.91 14.72 7.27
N ASP A 144 9.76 14.87 6.27
CA ASP A 144 9.36 15.09 4.88
C ASP A 144 8.52 13.90 4.36
N ALA A 145 8.96 12.67 4.59
CA ALA A 145 8.22 11.47 4.22
C ALA A 145 6.84 11.41 4.89
N TRP A 146 6.78 11.68 6.21
CA TRP A 146 5.53 11.74 6.95
C TRP A 146 4.61 12.84 6.42
N PHE A 147 5.11 14.05 6.21
CA PHE A 147 4.33 15.19 5.74
C PHE A 147 3.73 14.92 4.36
N TRP A 148 4.55 14.51 3.40
CA TRP A 148 4.10 14.29 2.04
C TRP A 148 3.15 13.10 1.93
N SER A 149 3.32 12.05 2.73
CA SER A 149 2.36 10.95 2.81
C SER A 149 0.98 11.40 3.29
N LYS A 150 0.92 12.32 4.27
CA LYS A 150 -0.36 12.91 4.74
C LYS A 150 -1.02 13.79 3.69
N ILE A 151 -0.24 14.58 2.96
CA ILE A 151 -0.74 15.39 1.83
C ILE A 151 -1.31 14.47 0.73
N LEU A 152 -0.62 13.38 0.39
CA LEU A 152 -1.09 12.41 -0.59
C LEU A 152 -2.43 11.79 -0.17
N ILE A 153 -2.51 11.29 1.06
CA ILE A 153 -3.74 10.72 1.62
C ILE A 153 -4.87 11.76 1.57
N LEU A 154 -4.62 12.97 2.07
CA LEU A 154 -5.63 14.02 2.14
C LEU A 154 -6.11 14.48 0.76
N ARG A 155 -5.24 14.46 -0.25
CA ARG A 155 -5.61 14.75 -1.63
C ARG A 155 -6.59 13.71 -2.20
N CYS A 156 -6.42 12.44 -1.86
CA CYS A 156 -7.21 11.34 -2.41
C CYS A 156 -8.43 10.99 -1.54
N ILE A 157 -8.30 11.04 -0.22
CA ILE A 157 -9.33 10.63 0.74
C ILE A 157 -9.94 11.86 1.40
N ARG A 158 -11.25 12.04 1.18
CA ARG A 158 -12.01 13.15 1.78
C ARG A 158 -12.12 13.05 3.30
N GLU A 159 -12.37 11.85 3.80
CA GLU A 159 -12.52 11.57 5.23
C GLU A 159 -11.68 10.36 5.61
N PRO A 160 -10.44 10.55 6.08
CA PRO A 160 -9.64 9.43 6.58
C PRO A 160 -10.33 8.80 7.81
N VAL A 161 -10.16 7.48 7.96
CA VAL A 161 -10.68 6.76 9.12
C VAL A 161 -9.95 7.25 10.37
N ILE A 162 -10.69 7.86 11.28
CA ILE A 162 -10.17 8.36 12.56
C ILE A 162 -10.89 7.60 13.66
N LEU A 163 -10.12 6.88 14.47
CA LEU A 163 -10.64 6.13 15.60
C LEU A 163 -11.08 7.10 16.72
N GLY A 164 -12.23 6.78 17.33
CA GLY A 164 -12.80 7.54 18.44
C GLY A 164 -14.06 8.32 18.06
N THR A 165 -14.62 8.99 19.06
CA THR A 165 -15.85 9.78 18.94
C THR A 165 -15.69 11.13 19.66
N GLY A 166 -16.57 12.09 19.37
CA GLY A 166 -16.62 13.36 20.07
C GLY A 166 -16.17 14.57 19.25
N PHE A 167 -16.22 15.74 19.84
CA PHE A 167 -16.00 17.04 19.18
C PHE A 167 -14.62 17.14 18.49
N ARG A 168 -13.56 16.60 19.12
CA ARG A 168 -12.20 16.62 18.55
C ARG A 168 -12.13 15.85 17.23
N VAL A 169 -12.73 14.66 17.19
CA VAL A 169 -12.77 13.82 15.96
C VAL A 169 -13.56 14.54 14.87
N SER A 170 -14.71 15.15 15.21
CA SER A 170 -15.52 15.92 14.27
C SER A 170 -14.78 17.13 13.72
N ALA A 171 -14.03 17.83 14.55
CA ALA A 171 -13.21 18.98 14.13
C ALA A 171 -12.08 18.56 13.17
N VAL A 172 -11.37 17.43 13.48
CA VAL A 172 -10.34 16.91 12.60
C VAL A 172 -10.92 16.45 11.26
N LYS A 173 -12.07 15.75 11.26
CA LYS A 173 -12.75 15.37 10.01
C LYS A 173 -13.17 16.60 9.18
N ALA A 174 -13.66 17.66 9.83
CA ALA A 174 -13.99 18.91 9.14
C ALA A 174 -12.74 19.57 8.51
N ALA A 175 -11.62 19.60 9.23
CA ALA A 175 -10.35 20.10 8.74
C ALA A 175 -9.83 19.25 7.55
N CYS A 176 -9.96 17.91 7.62
CA CYS A 176 -9.61 17.04 6.52
C CYS A 176 -10.45 17.30 5.26
N ARG A 177 -11.77 17.48 5.40
CA ARG A 177 -12.65 17.83 4.28
C ARG A 177 -12.26 19.16 3.63
N ALA A 178 -11.98 20.18 4.44
CA ALA A 178 -11.52 21.48 3.94
C ALA A 178 -10.18 21.39 3.22
N GLY A 179 -9.23 20.67 3.80
CA GLY A 179 -7.92 20.41 3.19
C GLY A 179 -8.02 19.62 1.87
N HIS A 180 -8.83 18.57 1.83
CA HIS A 180 -9.10 17.82 0.61
C HIS A 180 -9.65 18.70 -0.52
N TRP A 181 -10.67 19.52 -0.21
CA TRP A 181 -11.25 20.47 -1.17
C TRP A 181 -10.19 21.46 -1.68
N PHE A 182 -9.38 22.03 -0.79
CA PHE A 182 -8.31 22.95 -1.13
C PHE A 182 -7.28 22.29 -2.07
N LEU A 183 -6.79 21.09 -1.74
CA LEU A 183 -5.80 20.37 -2.53
C LEU A 183 -6.34 19.97 -3.91
N LYS A 184 -7.63 19.61 -4.01
CA LYS A 184 -8.27 19.32 -5.31
C LYS A 184 -8.49 20.57 -6.17
N THR A 185 -8.88 21.69 -5.56
CA THR A 185 -9.24 22.93 -6.28
C THR A 185 -8.00 23.68 -6.78
N PHE A 186 -6.94 23.74 -5.98
CA PHE A 186 -5.72 24.46 -6.32
C PHE A 186 -4.63 23.61 -6.99
N GLY A 187 -4.97 22.39 -7.40
CA GLY A 187 -4.20 21.63 -8.36
C GLY A 187 -2.77 21.30 -7.97
N PHE A 188 -2.56 20.77 -6.76
CA PHE A 188 -1.29 20.11 -6.45
C PHE A 188 -1.16 18.86 -7.32
N SER A 189 -0.58 19.02 -8.51
CA SER A 189 -0.25 17.91 -9.40
C SER A 189 0.87 17.08 -8.80
N LYS A 190 0.74 15.76 -8.83
CA LYS A 190 1.81 14.82 -8.48
C LYS A 190 3.00 14.88 -9.46
N LYS A 191 2.84 15.59 -10.59
CA LYS A 191 3.85 15.71 -11.65
C LYS A 191 4.78 16.92 -11.43
N LYS A 192 5.30 17.06 -10.21
CA LYS A 192 6.46 17.95 -9.98
C LYS A 192 7.42 17.28 -9.02
#